data_288aebf04dc937ee4a4c4134d1f63b9b
#
_entry.id   288aebf04dc937ee4a4c4134d1f63b9b
#
_cell.length_a   1.000
_cell.length_b   1.000
_cell.length_c   1.000
_cell.angle_alpha   90.00
_cell.angle_beta   90.00
_cell.angle_gamma   90.00
#
_symmetry.space_group_name_H-M   'P 1'
#
loop_
_entity.id
_entity.type
_entity.pdbx_description
1 polymer ?
#
loop_
_entity_poly.entity_id
_entity_poly.type
_entity_poly.pdbx_seq_one_letter_code
_entity_poly.pdbx_strand_id
1 'polypeptide(L)'
;RQYQFFFCQLDAMETLIWLVEAPDAEKVGIDIPSDGGAFRRICTKLCTGGGKTTVMAMLIAWMVCNKATYPQDKRFSKYIFIVAPGLTVRSRLQVLQTGGADNYYAQFGVVPVGLMDKLRQGKVMITNWQALAWETDEAIAKRKSVDKRGAKSDEAYVREVLGEMANAQNIVVINDEAHHAWRRNPQNKGKTKEEKEAEKQATIWVSGLDRINKARNILCCYDFSATPFAPSGKKNDEEALFGWIVSDFGLNDGIEAGLVKTPR
;
A
#
# COMPACT_ATOMS: atom_id res chain seq x y z
N ARG A 1 -1.23 -19.14 -21.70
CA ARG A 1 -0.77 -17.76 -21.40
C ARG A 1 0.47 -17.44 -22.21
N GLN A 2 0.54 -16.26 -22.75
CA GLN A 2 1.72 -15.76 -23.47
C GLN A 2 2.86 -15.42 -22.49
N TYR A 3 2.51 -15.05 -21.25
CA TYR A 3 3.43 -14.74 -20.16
C TYR A 3 3.18 -15.66 -18.96
N GLN A 4 4.24 -16.22 -18.40
CA GLN A 4 4.18 -16.94 -17.13
C GLN A 4 4.54 -16.00 -15.98
N PHE A 5 3.82 -16.12 -14.88
CA PHE A 5 4.19 -15.42 -13.66
C PHE A 5 5.38 -16.11 -13.00
N PHE A 6 6.23 -15.33 -12.36
CA PHE A 6 7.32 -15.89 -11.56
C PHE A 6 6.77 -16.58 -10.31
N PHE A 7 7.48 -17.59 -9.84
CA PHE A 7 7.12 -18.31 -8.63
C PHE A 7 6.87 -17.36 -7.45
N CYS A 8 7.77 -16.41 -7.21
CA CYS A 8 7.65 -15.44 -6.12
C CYS A 8 6.39 -14.56 -6.21
N GLN A 9 5.87 -14.31 -7.42
CA GLN A 9 4.62 -13.56 -7.60
C GLN A 9 3.40 -14.39 -7.24
N LEU A 10 3.42 -15.67 -7.60
CA LEU A 10 2.35 -16.61 -7.26
C LEU A 10 2.35 -16.89 -5.76
N ASP A 11 3.48 -17.20 -5.18
CA ASP A 11 3.65 -17.43 -3.74
C ASP A 11 3.16 -16.26 -2.90
N ALA A 12 3.59 -15.05 -3.26
CA ALA A 12 3.11 -13.83 -2.60
C ALA A 12 1.59 -13.69 -2.68
N MET A 13 1.00 -13.93 -3.85
CA MET A 13 -0.44 -13.78 -4.05
C MET A 13 -1.23 -14.88 -3.35
N GLU A 14 -0.77 -16.13 -3.41
CA GLU A 14 -1.39 -17.27 -2.71
C GLU A 14 -1.38 -17.06 -1.20
N THR A 15 -0.27 -16.55 -0.64
CA THR A 15 -0.19 -16.15 0.77
C THR A 15 -1.24 -15.11 1.14
N LEU A 16 -1.39 -14.05 0.33
CA LEU A 16 -2.39 -13.00 0.57
C LEU A 16 -3.83 -13.55 0.48
N ILE A 17 -4.11 -14.41 -0.50
CA ILE A 17 -5.41 -15.07 -0.64
C ILE A 17 -5.70 -15.94 0.59
N TRP A 18 -4.75 -16.77 0.98
CA TRP A 18 -4.91 -17.67 2.13
C TRP A 18 -5.19 -16.89 3.42
N LEU A 19 -4.47 -15.80 3.68
CA LEU A 19 -4.68 -14.95 4.87
C LEU A 19 -6.08 -14.32 4.93
N VAL A 20 -6.74 -14.11 3.80
CA VAL A 20 -8.08 -13.53 3.73
C VAL A 20 -9.17 -14.60 3.66
N GLU A 21 -8.95 -15.67 2.89
CA GLU A 21 -10.01 -16.63 2.54
C GLU A 21 -9.98 -17.92 3.36
N ALA A 22 -8.84 -18.31 3.92
CA ALA A 22 -8.75 -19.52 4.74
C ALA A 22 -9.66 -19.42 5.97
N PRO A 23 -10.23 -20.54 6.42
CA PRO A 23 -10.98 -20.61 7.67
C PRO A 23 -10.12 -20.19 8.87
N ASP A 24 -10.75 -19.57 9.88
CA ASP A 24 -10.03 -19.14 11.08
C ASP A 24 -9.35 -20.31 11.82
N ALA A 25 -9.93 -21.52 11.74
CA ALA A 25 -9.33 -22.71 12.31
C ALA A 25 -7.96 -23.08 11.73
N GLU A 26 -7.71 -22.75 10.44
CA GLU A 26 -6.42 -22.99 9.79
C GLU A 26 -5.39 -21.92 10.15
N LYS A 27 -5.83 -20.77 10.64
CA LYS A 27 -4.97 -19.64 11.03
C LYS A 27 -4.59 -19.65 12.51
N VAL A 28 -5.01 -20.64 13.27
CA VAL A 28 -4.66 -20.77 14.69
C VAL A 28 -3.15 -20.86 14.88
N GLY A 29 -2.61 -20.01 15.74
CA GLY A 29 -1.17 -19.92 16.02
C GLY A 29 -0.38 -19.04 15.03
N ILE A 30 -1.04 -18.46 14.02
CA ILE A 30 -0.43 -17.48 13.14
C ILE A 30 -0.73 -16.08 13.68
N ASP A 31 0.30 -15.41 14.17
CA ASP A 31 0.22 -14.03 14.63
C ASP A 31 1.02 -13.13 13.70
N ILE A 32 0.36 -12.14 13.12
CA ILE A 32 0.99 -11.11 12.30
C ILE A 32 1.05 -9.84 13.14
N PRO A 33 2.24 -9.44 13.60
CA PRO A 33 2.40 -8.25 14.42
C PRO A 33 1.80 -7.00 13.78
N SER A 34 1.13 -6.18 14.57
CA SER A 34 0.62 -4.88 14.13
C SER A 34 1.72 -3.83 14.11
N ASP A 35 1.60 -2.83 13.24
CA ASP A 35 2.42 -1.61 13.28
C ASP A 35 2.01 -0.64 14.41
N GLY A 36 1.06 -1.04 15.26
CA GLY A 36 0.49 -0.23 16.34
C GLY A 36 -0.62 0.71 15.90
N GLY A 37 -1.06 0.66 14.64
CA GLY A 37 -2.12 1.48 14.09
C GLY A 37 -3.52 0.86 14.20
N ALA A 38 -4.51 1.64 13.77
CA ALA A 38 -5.93 1.27 13.87
C ALA A 38 -6.44 0.40 12.72
N PHE A 39 -5.63 0.14 11.69
CA PHE A 39 -5.98 -0.71 10.56
C PHE A 39 -4.91 -1.77 10.33
N ARG A 40 -5.33 -2.90 9.75
CA ARG A 40 -4.46 -4.03 9.46
C ARG A 40 -3.48 -3.67 8.34
N ARG A 41 -2.20 -4.01 8.54
CA ARG A 41 -1.16 -3.95 7.53
C ARG A 41 -0.58 -5.34 7.28
N ILE A 42 -0.25 -5.62 6.03
CA ILE A 42 0.38 -6.86 5.58
C ILE A 42 1.46 -6.49 4.57
N CYS A 43 2.68 -6.97 4.76
CA CYS A 43 3.80 -6.62 3.90
C CYS A 43 4.26 -7.82 3.06
N THR A 44 4.38 -7.59 1.77
CA THR A 44 5.05 -8.47 0.80
C THR A 44 6.43 -7.89 0.51
N LYS A 45 7.47 -8.57 1.00
CA LYS A 45 8.85 -8.25 0.64
C LYS A 45 9.19 -8.96 -0.65
N LEU A 46 9.50 -8.17 -1.68
CA LEU A 46 9.83 -8.67 -3.00
C LEU A 46 10.97 -7.85 -3.59
N CYS A 47 12.06 -8.50 -3.99
CA CYS A 47 13.25 -7.83 -4.51
C CYS A 47 12.94 -6.92 -5.71
N THR A 48 13.82 -5.97 -5.95
CA THR A 48 13.75 -5.14 -7.17
C THR A 48 13.91 -6.05 -8.39
N GLY A 49 13.01 -5.90 -9.38
CA GLY A 49 12.95 -6.79 -10.54
C GLY A 49 12.05 -8.02 -10.36
N GLY A 50 11.64 -8.38 -9.14
CA GLY A 50 10.72 -9.50 -8.86
C GLY A 50 9.27 -9.27 -9.33
N GLY A 51 8.94 -8.07 -9.81
CA GLY A 51 7.64 -7.76 -10.39
C GLY A 51 6.56 -7.36 -9.37
N LYS A 52 6.90 -6.55 -8.37
CA LYS A 52 5.95 -5.97 -7.40
C LYS A 52 4.67 -5.46 -8.05
N THR A 53 4.79 -4.70 -9.15
CA THR A 53 3.64 -4.14 -9.87
C THR A 53 2.70 -5.22 -10.43
N THR A 54 3.23 -6.37 -10.84
CA THR A 54 2.42 -7.50 -11.30
C THR A 54 1.63 -8.11 -10.14
N VAL A 55 2.27 -8.28 -8.98
CA VAL A 55 1.56 -8.76 -7.76
C VAL A 55 0.48 -7.76 -7.32
N MET A 56 0.75 -6.46 -7.39
CA MET A 56 -0.28 -5.43 -7.14
C MET A 56 -1.46 -5.57 -8.13
N ALA A 57 -1.19 -5.82 -9.42
CA ALA A 57 -2.25 -6.04 -10.41
C ALA A 57 -3.08 -7.30 -10.08
N MET A 58 -2.44 -8.39 -9.67
CA MET A 58 -3.14 -9.61 -9.23
C MET A 58 -4.02 -9.33 -8.00
N LEU A 59 -3.49 -8.63 -7.00
CA LEU A 59 -4.22 -8.24 -5.79
C LEU A 59 -5.45 -7.39 -6.12
N ILE A 60 -5.29 -6.38 -6.97
CA ILE A 60 -6.40 -5.52 -7.41
C ILE A 60 -7.45 -6.34 -8.16
N ALA A 61 -7.02 -7.19 -9.09
CA ALA A 61 -7.92 -8.05 -9.86
C ALA A 61 -8.74 -8.98 -8.95
N TRP A 62 -8.06 -9.64 -8.01
CA TRP A 62 -8.70 -10.52 -7.03
C TRP A 62 -9.70 -9.78 -6.15
N MET A 63 -9.33 -8.64 -5.58
CA MET A 63 -10.22 -7.82 -4.72
C MET A 63 -11.45 -7.32 -5.50
N VAL A 64 -11.23 -6.74 -6.67
CA VAL A 64 -12.31 -6.11 -7.45
C VAL A 64 -13.25 -7.15 -8.06
N CYS A 65 -12.73 -8.22 -8.68
CA CYS A 65 -13.54 -9.24 -9.32
C CYS A 65 -14.39 -10.01 -8.31
N ASN A 66 -13.83 -10.32 -7.12
CA ASN A 66 -14.60 -10.96 -6.05
C ASN A 66 -15.69 -10.03 -5.54
N LYS A 67 -15.39 -8.75 -5.27
CA LYS A 67 -16.39 -7.78 -4.82
C LYS A 67 -17.51 -7.57 -5.84
N ALA A 68 -17.18 -7.55 -7.13
CA ALA A 68 -18.16 -7.43 -8.21
C ALA A 68 -19.02 -8.69 -8.36
N THR A 69 -18.49 -9.87 -8.01
CA THR A 69 -19.20 -11.14 -8.06
C THR A 69 -20.05 -11.37 -6.82
N TYR A 70 -19.52 -11.02 -5.66
CA TYR A 70 -20.12 -11.21 -4.34
C TYR A 70 -20.24 -9.87 -3.59
N PRO A 71 -21.20 -8.99 -3.96
CA PRO A 71 -21.27 -7.63 -3.43
C PRO A 71 -21.42 -7.55 -1.90
N GLN A 72 -21.98 -8.59 -1.28
CA GLN A 72 -22.20 -8.65 0.18
C GLN A 72 -20.97 -9.15 0.94
N ASP A 73 -19.97 -9.72 0.27
CA ASP A 73 -18.77 -10.19 0.92
C ASP A 73 -17.92 -9.01 1.42
N LYS A 74 -17.75 -8.95 2.73
CA LYS A 74 -17.03 -7.85 3.40
C LYS A 74 -15.51 -7.99 3.33
N ARG A 75 -15.00 -9.13 2.89
CA ARG A 75 -13.56 -9.39 2.75
C ARG A 75 -12.95 -8.63 1.57
N PHE A 76 -13.75 -8.23 0.60
CA PHE A 76 -13.32 -7.63 -0.66
C PHE A 76 -13.78 -6.18 -0.83
N SER A 77 -13.05 -5.44 -1.64
CA SER A 77 -13.38 -4.06 -2.02
C SER A 77 -13.16 -3.83 -3.51
N LYS A 78 -13.93 -2.89 -4.06
CA LYS A 78 -13.69 -2.35 -5.41
C LYS A 78 -13.01 -0.98 -5.39
N TYR A 79 -12.68 -0.47 -4.21
CA TYR A 79 -12.03 0.83 -4.01
C TYR A 79 -10.59 0.61 -3.60
N ILE A 80 -9.67 0.97 -4.48
CA ILE A 80 -8.24 0.75 -4.30
C ILE A 80 -7.53 2.10 -4.26
N PHE A 81 -6.80 2.37 -3.20
CA PHE A 81 -6.03 3.59 -3.01
C PHE A 81 -4.54 3.26 -2.96
N ILE A 82 -3.79 3.69 -3.96
CA ILE A 82 -2.36 3.39 -4.10
C ILE A 82 -1.55 4.63 -3.77
N VAL A 83 -0.61 4.49 -2.86
CA VAL A 83 0.30 5.57 -2.47
C VAL A 83 1.72 5.22 -2.89
N ALA A 84 2.32 6.10 -3.67
CA ALA A 84 3.67 5.97 -4.21
C ALA A 84 4.66 6.93 -3.51
N PRO A 85 5.98 6.62 -3.49
CA PRO A 85 6.98 7.46 -2.86
C PRO A 85 7.26 8.76 -3.62
N GLY A 86 6.88 8.85 -4.90
CA GLY A 86 7.14 10.03 -5.71
C GLY A 86 6.39 10.04 -7.04
N LEU A 87 6.49 11.15 -7.76
CA LEU A 87 5.76 11.39 -9.02
C LEU A 87 6.14 10.42 -10.13
N THR A 88 7.41 10.08 -10.27
CA THR A 88 7.91 9.14 -11.28
C THR A 88 7.32 7.75 -11.06
N VAL A 89 7.32 7.28 -9.81
CA VAL A 89 6.73 5.98 -9.45
C VAL A 89 5.21 6.01 -9.67
N ARG A 90 4.53 7.08 -9.23
CA ARG A 90 3.11 7.29 -9.49
C ARG A 90 2.76 7.17 -10.98
N SER A 91 3.54 7.78 -11.87
CA SER A 91 3.33 7.70 -13.31
C SER A 91 3.48 6.27 -13.83
N ARG A 92 4.47 5.52 -13.35
CA ARG A 92 4.68 4.11 -13.71
C ARG A 92 3.56 3.20 -13.26
N LEU A 93 2.93 3.50 -12.12
CA LEU A 93 1.81 2.71 -11.58
C LEU A 93 0.49 2.93 -12.33
N GLN A 94 0.40 3.87 -13.28
CA GLN A 94 -0.83 4.08 -14.08
C GLN A 94 -1.28 2.82 -14.85
N VAL A 95 -0.37 1.90 -15.13
CA VAL A 95 -0.67 0.58 -15.73
C VAL A 95 -1.63 -0.28 -14.86
N LEU A 96 -1.84 0.10 -13.61
CA LEU A 96 -2.77 -0.54 -12.66
C LEU A 96 -4.20 0.01 -12.75
N GLN A 97 -4.46 1.00 -13.59
CA GLN A 97 -5.83 1.49 -13.84
C GLN A 97 -6.67 0.40 -14.52
N THR A 98 -7.84 0.12 -13.97
CA THR A 98 -8.69 -0.99 -14.44
C THR A 98 -9.37 -0.73 -15.78
N GLY A 99 -9.46 0.52 -16.20
CA GLY A 99 -10.10 0.96 -17.46
C GLY A 99 -9.13 1.48 -18.53
N GLY A 100 -7.82 1.49 -18.28
CA GLY A 100 -6.82 1.98 -19.23
C GLY A 100 -6.61 1.04 -20.42
N ALA A 101 -6.22 1.59 -21.58
CA ALA A 101 -5.89 0.78 -22.76
C ALA A 101 -4.62 -0.06 -22.54
N ASP A 102 -3.62 0.52 -21.88
CA ASP A 102 -2.30 -0.09 -21.62
C ASP A 102 -2.21 -0.67 -20.20
N ASN A 103 -3.28 -1.33 -19.74
CA ASN A 103 -3.29 -1.90 -18.39
C ASN A 103 -2.61 -3.28 -18.35
N TYR A 104 -2.01 -3.59 -17.20
CA TYR A 104 -1.35 -4.88 -16.95
C TYR A 104 -2.30 -6.07 -16.98
N TYR A 105 -3.57 -5.87 -16.69
CA TYR A 105 -4.55 -6.97 -16.61
C TYR A 105 -4.75 -7.66 -17.95
N ALA A 106 -4.86 -6.88 -19.03
CA ALA A 106 -4.95 -7.40 -20.39
C ALA A 106 -3.57 -7.82 -20.92
N GLN A 107 -2.55 -6.97 -20.73
CA GLN A 107 -1.20 -7.19 -21.26
C GLN A 107 -0.59 -8.50 -20.77
N PHE A 108 -0.70 -8.81 -19.48
CA PHE A 108 -0.14 -10.03 -18.88
C PHE A 108 -1.15 -11.15 -18.68
N GLY A 109 -2.39 -10.98 -19.16
CA GLY A 109 -3.45 -11.97 -18.98
C GLY A 109 -3.75 -12.26 -17.49
N VAL A 110 -3.64 -11.24 -16.63
CA VAL A 110 -3.92 -11.34 -15.18
C VAL A 110 -5.37 -11.73 -14.96
N VAL A 111 -6.27 -11.14 -15.76
CA VAL A 111 -7.72 -11.37 -15.68
C VAL A 111 -8.20 -12.04 -16.96
N PRO A 112 -8.95 -13.16 -16.87
CA PRO A 112 -9.62 -13.75 -18.02
C PRO A 112 -10.58 -12.76 -18.68
N VAL A 113 -10.70 -12.84 -20.02
CA VAL A 113 -11.56 -11.92 -20.82
C VAL A 113 -12.97 -11.84 -20.25
N GLY A 114 -13.56 -12.95 -19.82
CA GLY A 114 -14.92 -12.98 -19.26
C GLY A 114 -15.08 -12.28 -17.90
N LEU A 115 -14.00 -11.89 -17.25
CA LEU A 115 -14.02 -11.15 -15.98
C LEU A 115 -13.64 -9.68 -16.13
N MET A 116 -13.25 -9.22 -17.33
CA MET A 116 -12.81 -7.85 -17.55
C MET A 116 -13.90 -6.82 -17.22
N ASP A 117 -15.17 -7.11 -17.47
CA ASP A 117 -16.27 -6.20 -17.12
C ASP A 117 -16.48 -6.09 -15.60
N LYS A 118 -16.15 -7.13 -14.85
CA LYS A 118 -16.12 -7.07 -13.38
C LYS A 118 -14.95 -6.24 -12.88
N LEU A 119 -13.77 -6.41 -13.47
CA LEU A 119 -12.59 -5.62 -13.15
C LEU A 119 -12.84 -4.11 -13.38
N ARG A 120 -13.49 -3.74 -14.49
CA ARG A 120 -13.80 -2.33 -14.81
C ARG A 120 -14.71 -1.63 -13.79
N GLN A 121 -15.38 -2.38 -12.91
CA GLN A 121 -16.15 -1.80 -11.81
C GLN A 121 -15.25 -1.28 -10.67
N GLY A 122 -13.98 -1.65 -10.67
CA GLY A 122 -12.99 -1.18 -9.71
C GLY A 122 -12.65 0.30 -9.93
N LYS A 123 -12.51 1.01 -8.83
CA LYS A 123 -11.99 2.38 -8.82
C LYS A 123 -10.60 2.36 -8.20
N VAL A 124 -9.60 2.67 -9.00
CA VAL A 124 -8.20 2.72 -8.58
C VAL A 124 -7.75 4.17 -8.59
N MET A 125 -7.36 4.68 -7.44
CA MET A 125 -6.78 6.01 -7.29
C MET A 125 -5.31 5.88 -6.93
N ILE A 126 -4.44 6.54 -7.69
CA ILE A 126 -2.99 6.49 -7.51
C ILE A 126 -2.49 7.89 -7.18
N THR A 127 -1.86 8.03 -6.04
CA THR A 127 -1.30 9.29 -5.56
C THR A 127 0.12 9.12 -5.05
N ASN A 128 0.74 10.21 -4.63
CA ASN A 128 2.00 10.21 -3.91
C ASN A 128 1.77 10.67 -2.46
N TRP A 129 2.69 10.34 -1.57
CA TRP A 129 2.56 10.62 -0.14
C TRP A 129 2.34 12.12 0.18
N GLN A 130 2.85 13.04 -0.66
CA GLN A 130 2.69 14.47 -0.46
C GLN A 130 1.20 14.90 -0.48
N ALA A 131 0.36 14.19 -1.26
CA ALA A 131 -1.06 14.45 -1.30
C ALA A 131 -1.78 14.12 0.02
N LEU A 132 -1.15 13.34 0.89
CA LEU A 132 -1.65 13.03 2.24
C LEU A 132 -1.30 14.11 3.28
N ALA A 133 -0.52 15.12 2.91
CA ALA A 133 -0.19 16.21 3.81
C ALA A 133 -1.45 17.05 4.15
N TRP A 134 -1.54 17.46 5.39
CA TRP A 134 -2.57 18.40 5.84
C TRP A 134 -1.95 19.46 6.75
N GLU A 135 -2.63 20.57 6.87
CA GLU A 135 -2.24 21.64 7.79
C GLU A 135 -2.79 21.36 9.18
N THR A 136 -1.91 21.39 10.18
CA THR A 136 -2.31 21.35 11.58
C THR A 136 -2.72 22.74 12.06
N ASP A 137 -3.57 22.82 13.12
CA ASP A 137 -3.94 24.10 13.73
C ASP A 137 -2.72 24.91 14.17
N GLU A 138 -1.66 24.26 14.64
CA GLU A 138 -0.39 24.89 15.01
C GLU A 138 0.34 25.51 13.80
N ALA A 139 0.32 24.83 12.66
CA ALA A 139 0.90 25.32 11.41
C ALA A 139 0.11 26.51 10.88
N ILE A 140 -1.22 26.45 10.97
CA ILE A 140 -2.15 27.54 10.59
C ILE A 140 -1.94 28.76 11.50
N ALA A 141 -1.83 28.55 12.81
CA ALA A 141 -1.60 29.60 13.78
C ALA A 141 -0.25 30.35 13.57
N LYS A 142 0.77 29.64 13.07
CA LYS A 142 2.09 30.20 12.74
C LYS A 142 2.10 31.00 11.42
N ARG A 143 1.15 30.77 10.53
CA ARG A 143 1.03 31.58 9.30
C ARG A 143 0.46 32.96 9.64
N LYS A 144 1.13 34.01 9.21
CA LYS A 144 0.64 35.39 9.22
C LYS A 144 -0.40 35.64 8.10
N SER A 145 -1.29 34.65 7.86
CA SER A 145 -2.29 34.70 6.80
C SER A 145 -3.60 35.33 7.31
N VAL A 146 -4.28 36.06 6.45
CA VAL A 146 -5.60 36.67 6.70
C VAL A 146 -6.69 35.59 6.80
N ASP A 147 -6.44 34.38 6.30
CA ASP A 147 -7.40 33.28 6.32
C ASP A 147 -7.38 32.58 7.70
N LYS A 148 -8.39 32.86 8.51
CA LYS A 148 -8.58 32.36 9.88
C LYS A 148 -9.33 31.02 9.94
N ARG A 149 -9.53 30.32 8.81
CA ARG A 149 -10.15 28.98 8.84
C ARG A 149 -9.23 28.01 9.57
N GLY A 150 -9.76 27.29 10.56
CA GLY A 150 -9.05 26.26 11.31
C GLY A 150 -8.68 25.05 10.43
N ALA A 151 -8.03 24.04 11.03
CA ALA A 151 -7.70 22.80 10.34
C ALA A 151 -8.94 22.17 9.71
N LYS A 152 -8.79 21.62 8.51
CA LYS A 152 -9.87 20.89 7.83
C LYS A 152 -10.33 19.72 8.70
N SER A 153 -11.64 19.51 8.78
CA SER A 153 -12.20 18.30 9.38
C SER A 153 -11.71 17.05 8.64
N ASP A 154 -11.71 15.89 9.30
CA ASP A 154 -11.33 14.61 8.67
C ASP A 154 -12.19 14.35 7.41
N GLU A 155 -13.46 14.71 7.43
CA GLU A 155 -14.36 14.59 6.28
C GLU A 155 -13.95 15.48 5.11
N ALA A 156 -13.62 16.74 5.36
CA ALA A 156 -13.16 17.67 4.33
C ALA A 156 -11.81 17.25 3.76
N TYR A 157 -10.90 16.78 4.61
CA TYR A 157 -9.61 16.21 4.22
C TYR A 157 -9.79 15.01 3.29
N VAL A 158 -10.63 14.06 3.68
CA VAL A 158 -10.86 12.83 2.92
C VAL A 158 -11.50 13.11 1.57
N ARG A 159 -12.43 14.05 1.50
CA ARG A 159 -13.03 14.49 0.21
C ARG A 159 -11.98 15.06 -0.74
N GLU A 160 -11.05 15.82 -0.23
CA GLU A 160 -9.96 16.39 -1.05
C GLU A 160 -8.98 15.31 -1.50
N VAL A 161 -8.53 14.45 -0.59
CA VAL A 161 -7.53 13.41 -0.87
C VAL A 161 -8.08 12.32 -1.77
N LEU A 162 -9.30 11.85 -1.53
CA LEU A 162 -9.91 10.74 -2.26
C LEU A 162 -10.68 11.17 -3.52
N GLY A 163 -10.95 12.46 -3.71
CA GLY A 163 -11.62 12.97 -4.92
C GLY A 163 -12.85 12.17 -5.31
N GLU A 164 -12.82 11.49 -6.45
CA GLU A 164 -13.92 10.65 -6.95
C GLU A 164 -14.27 9.47 -6.02
N MET A 165 -13.35 9.06 -5.18
CA MET A 165 -13.57 8.02 -4.17
C MET A 165 -13.99 8.59 -2.81
N ALA A 166 -14.35 9.86 -2.71
CA ALA A 166 -14.66 10.54 -1.44
C ALA A 166 -15.75 9.84 -0.60
N ASN A 167 -16.69 9.16 -1.24
CA ASN A 167 -17.76 8.42 -0.57
C ASN A 167 -17.49 6.89 -0.48
N ALA A 168 -16.31 6.44 -0.88
CA ALA A 168 -15.94 5.03 -0.79
C ALA A 168 -15.86 4.58 0.68
N GLN A 169 -16.22 3.32 0.93
CA GLN A 169 -16.09 2.68 2.24
C GLN A 169 -15.30 1.38 2.07
N ASN A 170 -14.63 0.94 3.14
CA ASN A 170 -13.84 -0.28 3.14
C ASN A 170 -12.76 -0.26 2.03
N ILE A 171 -11.94 0.76 2.05
CA ILE A 171 -10.92 1.00 1.04
C ILE A 171 -9.76 0.02 1.25
N VAL A 172 -9.26 -0.57 0.17
CA VAL A 172 -7.99 -1.29 0.17
C VAL A 172 -6.89 -0.29 -0.16
N VAL A 173 -5.88 -0.22 0.69
CA VAL A 173 -4.68 0.62 0.48
C VAL A 173 -3.54 -0.25 -0.02
N ILE A 174 -2.78 0.25 -0.97
CA ILE A 174 -1.52 -0.34 -1.42
C ILE A 174 -0.43 0.73 -1.28
N ASN A 175 0.60 0.44 -0.49
CA ASN A 175 1.79 1.28 -0.39
C ASN A 175 2.91 0.67 -1.23
N ASP A 176 3.34 1.38 -2.27
CA ASP A 176 4.56 1.03 -3.01
C ASP A 176 5.78 1.66 -2.32
N GLU A 177 6.87 0.93 -2.29
CA GLU A 177 8.08 1.25 -1.52
C GLU A 177 7.76 1.60 -0.05
N ALA A 178 7.02 0.70 0.59
CA ALA A 178 6.41 0.89 1.91
C ALA A 178 7.43 1.14 3.06
N HIS A 179 8.73 0.93 2.81
CA HIS A 179 9.79 1.30 3.75
C HIS A 179 9.84 2.82 4.03
N HIS A 180 9.12 3.64 3.28
CA HIS A 180 8.90 5.05 3.58
C HIS A 180 7.68 5.32 4.48
N ALA A 181 6.84 4.31 4.74
CA ALA A 181 5.55 4.45 5.43
C ALA A 181 5.54 3.70 6.77
N TRP A 182 6.22 4.20 7.78
CA TRP A 182 6.31 3.60 9.11
C TRP A 182 5.81 4.55 10.21
N ARG A 183 5.41 3.98 11.36
CA ARG A 183 4.98 4.76 12.51
C ARG A 183 6.18 5.24 13.31
N ARG A 184 6.23 6.55 13.53
CA ARG A 184 7.27 7.15 14.33
C ARG A 184 7.18 6.69 15.79
N ASN A 185 8.33 6.29 16.37
CA ASN A 185 8.45 6.18 17.82
C ASN A 185 8.75 7.57 18.42
N PRO A 186 7.87 8.11 19.31
CA PRO A 186 8.06 9.45 19.89
C PRO A 186 9.38 9.64 20.64
N GLN A 187 9.99 8.55 21.10
CA GLN A 187 11.25 8.58 21.85
C GLN A 187 12.47 8.73 20.93
N ASN A 188 12.32 8.46 19.64
CA ASN A 188 13.36 8.59 18.63
C ASN A 188 13.16 9.88 17.83
N LYS A 189 14.20 10.71 17.81
CA LYS A 189 14.24 11.89 16.93
C LYS A 189 15.41 11.71 15.96
N GLY A 190 15.12 11.83 14.67
CA GLY A 190 16.14 11.84 13.63
C GLY A 190 17.23 12.87 13.95
N LYS A 191 18.48 12.46 13.86
CA LYS A 191 19.65 13.28 14.18
C LYS A 191 20.13 14.04 12.95
N THR A 192 20.18 13.36 11.81
CA THR A 192 20.62 13.95 10.54
C THR A 192 19.46 14.65 9.80
N LYS A 193 19.79 15.40 8.75
CA LYS A 193 18.79 16.07 7.91
C LYS A 193 17.95 15.05 7.12
N GLU A 194 18.61 14.02 6.64
CA GLU A 194 18.00 12.91 5.88
C GLU A 194 17.02 12.12 6.75
N GLU A 195 17.42 11.77 7.97
CA GLU A 195 16.55 11.08 8.93
C GLU A 195 15.31 11.90 9.30
N LYS A 196 15.47 13.21 9.50
CA LYS A 196 14.33 14.11 9.79
C LYS A 196 13.35 14.21 8.61
N GLU A 197 13.86 14.22 7.37
CA GLU A 197 13.01 14.25 6.20
C GLU A 197 12.29 12.91 6.00
N ALA A 198 12.98 11.78 6.19
CA ALA A 198 12.37 10.44 6.17
C ALA A 198 11.27 10.30 7.25
N GLU A 199 11.55 10.79 8.48
CA GLU A 199 10.60 10.80 9.59
C GLU A 199 9.35 11.65 9.27
N LYS A 200 9.55 12.81 8.65
CA LYS A 200 8.46 13.69 8.20
C LYS A 200 7.63 13.02 7.12
N GLN A 201 8.26 12.42 6.11
CA GLN A 201 7.59 11.66 5.06
C GLN A 201 6.74 10.53 5.66
N ALA A 202 7.33 9.69 6.50
CA ALA A 202 6.65 8.56 7.13
C ALA A 202 5.45 9.04 7.98
N THR A 203 5.64 10.12 8.75
CA THR A 203 4.58 10.71 9.58
C THR A 203 3.41 11.20 8.74
N ILE A 204 3.65 11.95 7.66
CA ILE A 204 2.61 12.45 6.77
C ILE A 204 1.86 11.28 6.13
N TRP A 205 2.60 10.30 5.62
CA TRP A 205 2.03 9.15 4.92
C TRP A 205 1.08 8.36 5.83
N VAL A 206 1.60 7.88 6.96
CA VAL A 206 0.82 7.03 7.85
C VAL A 206 -0.32 7.78 8.54
N SER A 207 -0.08 9.01 9.00
CA SER A 207 -1.14 9.80 9.65
C SER A 207 -2.25 10.19 8.67
N GLY A 208 -1.93 10.40 7.38
CA GLY A 208 -2.93 10.60 6.35
C GLY A 208 -3.81 9.37 6.16
N LEU A 209 -3.22 8.16 6.16
CA LEU A 209 -3.97 6.90 6.12
C LEU A 209 -4.82 6.72 7.39
N ASP A 210 -4.35 7.11 8.57
CA ASP A 210 -5.14 7.06 9.80
C ASP A 210 -6.42 7.94 9.70
N ARG A 211 -6.32 9.13 9.10
CA ARG A 211 -7.47 9.99 8.83
C ARG A 211 -8.45 9.37 7.85
N ILE A 212 -7.94 8.78 6.78
CA ILE A 212 -8.78 8.05 5.81
C ILE A 212 -9.47 6.88 6.51
N ASN A 213 -8.75 6.11 7.31
CA ASN A 213 -9.33 4.99 8.06
C ASN A 213 -10.47 5.43 8.97
N LYS A 214 -10.27 6.52 9.71
CA LYS A 214 -11.28 7.05 10.63
C LYS A 214 -12.58 7.45 9.93
N ALA A 215 -12.48 8.00 8.72
CA ALA A 215 -13.64 8.49 7.97
C ALA A 215 -14.26 7.45 7.02
N ARG A 216 -13.49 6.50 6.50
CA ARG A 216 -13.89 5.58 5.40
C ARG A 216 -13.64 4.11 5.66
N ASN A 217 -13.00 3.75 6.74
CA ASN A 217 -12.52 2.42 7.06
C ASN A 217 -11.54 1.87 5.99
N ILE A 218 -10.33 1.57 6.40
CA ILE A 218 -9.36 0.83 5.59
C ILE A 218 -9.55 -0.66 5.91
N LEU A 219 -9.95 -1.42 4.89
CA LEU A 219 -10.17 -2.87 5.03
C LEU A 219 -8.86 -3.59 5.34
N CYS A 220 -7.83 -3.28 4.56
CA CYS A 220 -6.45 -3.72 4.77
C CYS A 220 -5.50 -2.78 4.01
N CYS A 221 -4.31 -2.61 4.53
CA CYS A 221 -3.21 -1.92 3.88
C CYS A 221 -2.14 -2.95 3.48
N TYR A 222 -1.91 -3.09 2.19
CA TYR A 222 -0.93 -3.99 1.60
C TYR A 222 0.34 -3.21 1.27
N ASP A 223 1.41 -3.54 1.96
CA ASP A 223 2.71 -2.92 1.81
C ASP A 223 3.59 -3.73 0.85
N PHE A 224 4.20 -3.06 -0.12
CA PHE A 224 5.16 -3.66 -1.04
C PHE A 224 6.50 -2.96 -0.91
N SER A 225 7.55 -3.70 -0.64
CA SER A 225 8.92 -3.18 -0.57
C SER A 225 9.95 -4.26 -0.87
N ALA A 226 11.08 -3.87 -1.41
CA ALA A 226 12.25 -4.74 -1.50
C ALA A 226 13.04 -4.76 -0.17
N THR A 227 12.94 -3.67 0.59
CA THR A 227 13.71 -3.44 1.82
C THR A 227 12.78 -2.88 2.91
N PRO A 228 11.83 -3.68 3.43
CA PRO A 228 10.83 -3.22 4.40
C PRO A 228 11.43 -3.05 5.80
N PHE A 229 12.31 -2.05 5.94
CA PHE A 229 12.94 -1.68 7.20
C PHE A 229 12.35 -0.38 7.74
N ALA A 230 12.31 -0.26 9.05
CA ALA A 230 12.01 0.97 9.76
C ALA A 230 13.05 1.19 10.86
N PRO A 231 13.28 2.44 11.31
CA PRO A 231 14.13 2.72 12.46
C PRO A 231 13.66 1.94 13.70
N SER A 232 14.54 1.10 14.28
CA SER A 232 14.17 0.17 15.37
C SER A 232 13.78 0.85 16.68
N GLY A 233 14.09 2.11 16.80
CA GLY A 233 13.87 2.85 18.06
C GLY A 233 14.84 2.53 19.18
N LYS A 234 15.81 1.68 18.96
CA LYS A 234 16.89 1.41 19.90
C LYS A 234 18.00 2.45 19.78
N LYS A 235 18.79 2.64 20.86
CA LYS A 235 19.83 3.68 20.96
C LYS A 235 20.92 3.64 19.87
N ASN A 236 21.02 2.57 19.10
CA ASN A 236 22.13 2.30 18.17
C ASN A 236 21.78 2.51 16.69
N ASP A 237 20.77 3.30 16.35
CA ASP A 237 20.37 3.62 14.95
C ASP A 237 20.16 2.36 14.06
N GLU A 238 19.81 1.23 14.68
CA GLU A 238 19.55 -0.02 13.97
C GLU A 238 18.19 0.04 13.29
N GLU A 239 18.15 -0.36 12.04
CA GLU A 239 16.92 -0.62 11.32
C GLU A 239 16.38 -2.02 11.68
N ALA A 240 15.07 -2.14 11.78
CA ALA A 240 14.40 -3.41 11.98
C ALA A 240 13.46 -3.72 10.81
N LEU A 241 13.40 -4.97 10.43
CA LEU A 241 12.38 -5.43 9.47
C LEU A 241 10.98 -5.17 10.01
N PHE A 242 10.05 -4.90 9.12
CA PHE A 242 8.64 -4.83 9.47
C PHE A 242 8.17 -6.15 10.09
N GLY A 243 7.48 -6.08 11.22
CA GLY A 243 6.96 -7.28 11.88
C GLY A 243 5.80 -7.95 11.13
N TRP A 244 5.15 -7.24 10.21
CA TRP A 244 4.00 -7.72 9.43
C TRP A 244 4.34 -8.22 8.03
N ILE A 245 5.58 -8.66 7.80
CA ILE A 245 5.99 -9.35 6.57
C ILE A 245 5.36 -10.76 6.57
N VAL A 246 4.65 -11.08 5.49
CA VAL A 246 3.98 -12.38 5.31
C VAL A 246 4.53 -13.18 4.13
N SER A 247 5.23 -12.55 3.21
CA SER A 247 5.93 -13.18 2.10
C SER A 247 7.27 -12.48 1.92
N ASP A 248 8.34 -13.25 1.80
CA ASP A 248 9.72 -12.76 1.70
C ASP A 248 10.44 -13.45 0.52
N PHE A 249 10.75 -12.65 -0.49
CA PHE A 249 11.59 -13.03 -1.61
C PHE A 249 12.64 -11.94 -1.82
N GLY A 250 13.80 -12.14 -1.20
CA GLY A 250 14.88 -11.17 -1.16
C GLY A 250 15.73 -11.12 -2.42
N LEU A 251 16.78 -10.28 -2.39
CA LEU A 251 17.70 -10.12 -3.52
C LEU A 251 18.47 -11.42 -3.82
N ASN A 252 18.91 -12.14 -2.79
CA ASN A 252 19.63 -13.40 -2.95
C ASN A 252 18.76 -14.44 -3.64
N ASP A 253 17.50 -14.57 -3.20
CA ASP A 253 16.55 -15.49 -3.83
C ASP A 253 16.32 -15.13 -5.30
N GLY A 254 16.23 -13.82 -5.62
CA GLY A 254 16.10 -13.33 -6.99
C GLY A 254 17.31 -13.63 -7.87
N ILE A 255 18.51 -13.57 -7.31
CA ILE A 255 19.77 -13.92 -8.01
C ILE A 255 19.82 -15.44 -8.24
N GLU A 256 19.57 -16.24 -7.22
CA GLU A 256 19.56 -17.71 -7.30
C GLU A 256 18.51 -18.23 -8.29
N ALA A 257 17.34 -17.59 -8.32
CA ALA A 257 16.29 -17.90 -9.30
C ALA A 257 16.57 -17.37 -10.72
N GLY A 258 17.67 -16.65 -10.92
CA GLY A 258 18.04 -16.07 -12.22
C GLY A 258 17.14 -14.91 -12.68
N LEU A 259 16.33 -14.33 -11.80
CA LEU A 259 15.44 -13.21 -12.11
C LEU A 259 16.18 -11.87 -12.06
N VAL A 260 17.22 -11.78 -11.26
CA VAL A 260 18.01 -10.57 -11.05
C VAL A 260 19.48 -10.87 -11.33
N LYS A 261 20.15 -9.96 -12.07
CA LYS A 261 21.59 -10.08 -12.32
C LYS A 261 22.37 -9.82 -11.04
N THR A 262 23.43 -10.60 -10.80
CA THR A 262 24.38 -10.33 -9.72
C THR A 262 24.95 -8.92 -9.88
N PRO A 263 24.95 -8.08 -8.85
CA PRO A 263 25.63 -6.80 -8.86
C PRO A 263 27.11 -7.00 -9.22
N ARG A 264 27.62 -6.16 -10.12
CA ARG A 264 29.04 -6.12 -10.49
C ARG A 264 29.80 -5.19 -9.60
#